data_6f546a337e6a951be25bde9f41c4ed67
#
_entry.id   6f546a337e6a951be25bde9f41c4ed67
#
_cell.length_a   1.000
_cell.length_b   1.000
_cell.length_c   1.000
_cell.angle_alpha   90.00
_cell.angle_beta   90.00
_cell.angle_gamma   90.00
#
_symmetry.space_group_name_H-M   'P 1'
#
loop_
_entity.id
_entity.type
_entity.pdbx_description
1 polymer ?
#
loop_
_entity_poly.entity_id
_entity_poly.type
_entity_poly.pdbx_seq_one_letter_code
_entity_poly.pdbx_strand_id
1 'polypeptide(L)'
;LHVGGSTGRIHGADYSLLDYNRAGIPLVEIVTKIVPGTGKYAPEVAKAYVAELRDILRALGVSDVKMEQGSLRCDANVSLRLIGSDVLGTRSETKNVNSLRSVERAVRGEMIRHAERLNKGEKVVQETRHFQEDTGLTRSGRSKEQAEDYRYFPEPDLVPVAPDAQWIEKLRATLPERPSLRRKRLQEQWSVPDKEMAAMINADVLNLVEETVLLGADPTKARSWWLGEISRLANEKDVTISELAIAATSLALIANSEIVTSFS
;
A
#
# COMPACT_ATOMS: atom_id res chain seq x y z
N LEU A 1 3.42 -14.87 18.38
CA LEU A 1 3.87 -14.97 17.00
C LEU A 1 4.87 -16.10 16.86
N HIS A 2 4.71 -16.94 15.84
CA HIS A 2 5.59 -18.09 15.63
C HIS A 2 6.76 -17.72 14.74
N VAL A 3 7.96 -18.17 15.11
CA VAL A 3 9.19 -18.00 14.34
C VAL A 3 9.64 -19.38 13.84
N GLY A 4 10.07 -19.45 12.61
CA GLY A 4 10.50 -20.69 11.97
C GLY A 4 9.41 -21.27 11.06
N GLY A 5 9.63 -21.21 9.74
CA GLY A 5 8.67 -21.61 8.72
C GLY A 5 7.33 -20.88 8.81
N SER A 6 6.38 -21.25 7.98
CA SER A 6 5.03 -20.63 7.92
C SER A 6 4.16 -20.91 9.17
N THR A 7 4.54 -21.88 10.00
CA THR A 7 3.77 -22.31 11.18
C THR A 7 4.51 -22.11 12.50
N GLY A 8 5.74 -21.57 12.49
CA GLY A 8 6.59 -21.47 13.68
C GLY A 8 7.15 -22.80 14.18
N ARG A 9 6.88 -23.91 13.48
CA ARG A 9 7.42 -25.23 13.84
C ARG A 9 8.82 -25.38 13.28
N ILE A 10 9.74 -25.82 14.13
CA ILE A 10 11.06 -26.26 13.73
C ILE A 10 10.96 -27.77 13.42
N HIS A 11 11.33 -28.15 12.21
CA HIS A 11 11.21 -29.54 11.77
C HIS A 11 12.10 -30.45 12.62
N GLY A 12 11.48 -31.47 13.25
CA GLY A 12 12.18 -32.40 14.13
C GLY A 12 12.35 -31.95 15.60
N ALA A 13 11.84 -30.76 15.96
CA ALA A 13 11.83 -30.32 17.36
C ALA A 13 10.45 -30.53 18.00
N ASP A 14 10.44 -30.75 19.29
CA ASP A 14 9.26 -30.86 20.16
C ASP A 14 8.81 -29.51 20.72
N TYR A 15 9.44 -28.42 20.31
CA TYR A 15 9.14 -27.05 20.71
C TYR A 15 8.98 -26.14 19.48
N SER A 16 8.36 -24.96 19.70
CA SER A 16 8.27 -23.86 18.74
C SER A 16 8.88 -22.59 19.34
N LEU A 17 9.56 -21.80 18.50
CA LEU A 17 10.00 -20.47 18.91
C LEU A 17 8.84 -19.48 18.77
N LEU A 18 8.66 -18.62 19.77
CA LEU A 18 7.67 -17.56 19.79
C LEU A 18 8.38 -16.21 19.77
N ASP A 19 7.90 -15.32 18.92
CA ASP A 19 8.34 -13.94 18.85
C ASP A 19 7.18 -13.02 19.25
N TYR A 20 7.38 -12.23 20.28
CA TYR A 20 6.40 -11.27 20.81
C TYR A 20 6.64 -9.83 20.33
N ASN A 21 7.60 -9.57 19.44
CA ASN A 21 7.93 -8.22 18.97
C ASN A 21 6.72 -7.48 18.33
N ARG A 22 5.74 -8.23 17.85
CA ARG A 22 4.49 -7.66 17.29
C ARG A 22 3.26 -7.86 18.21
N ALA A 23 3.46 -8.34 19.44
CA ALA A 23 2.37 -8.45 20.39
C ALA A 23 1.91 -7.04 20.84
N GLY A 24 0.60 -6.82 20.87
CA GLY A 24 0.02 -5.54 21.29
C GLY A 24 0.08 -4.41 20.25
N ILE A 25 0.55 -4.67 19.02
CA ILE A 25 0.48 -3.68 17.95
C ILE A 25 -0.99 -3.50 17.54
N PRO A 26 -1.53 -2.25 17.57
CA PRO A 26 -2.90 -1.99 17.17
C PRO A 26 -3.09 -2.27 15.68
N LEU A 27 -4.27 -2.75 15.32
CA LEU A 27 -4.68 -3.01 13.95
C LEU A 27 -5.90 -2.17 13.62
N VAL A 28 -5.89 -1.52 12.45
CA VAL A 28 -7.05 -0.85 11.87
C VAL A 28 -7.48 -1.64 10.63
N GLU A 29 -8.73 -2.09 10.61
CA GLU A 29 -9.34 -2.71 9.45
C GLU A 29 -10.15 -1.67 8.67
N ILE A 30 -9.85 -1.50 7.38
CA ILE A 30 -10.55 -0.58 6.49
C ILE A 30 -11.37 -1.42 5.51
N VAL A 31 -12.69 -1.44 5.70
CA VAL A 31 -13.61 -2.16 4.84
C VAL A 31 -14.22 -1.21 3.82
N THR A 32 -14.02 -1.49 2.53
CA THR A 32 -14.57 -0.66 1.46
C THR A 32 -16.02 -1.01 1.16
N LYS A 33 -16.77 -0.03 0.69
CA LYS A 33 -18.00 -0.31 -0.04
C LYS A 33 -17.66 -0.81 -1.46
N ILE A 34 -18.59 -1.50 -2.08
CA ILE A 34 -18.45 -1.88 -3.49
C ILE A 34 -18.37 -0.61 -4.34
N VAL A 35 -17.37 -0.55 -5.23
CA VAL A 35 -17.22 0.55 -6.19
C VAL A 35 -17.90 0.12 -7.49
N PRO A 36 -19.12 0.62 -7.79
CA PRO A 36 -19.84 0.25 -9.00
C PRO A 36 -19.20 0.88 -10.25
N GLY A 37 -19.48 0.30 -11.42
CA GLY A 37 -19.09 0.89 -12.71
C GLY A 37 -17.64 0.70 -13.13
N THR A 38 -16.82 0.01 -12.35
CA THR A 38 -15.40 -0.22 -12.70
C THR A 38 -15.23 -1.20 -13.86
N GLY A 39 -16.12 -2.18 -14.01
CA GLY A 39 -16.11 -3.17 -15.09
C GLY A 39 -14.73 -3.81 -15.26
N LYS A 40 -14.23 -3.81 -16.51
CA LYS A 40 -12.92 -4.38 -16.84
C LYS A 40 -11.72 -3.69 -16.16
N TYR A 41 -11.90 -2.49 -15.65
CA TYR A 41 -10.86 -1.72 -14.97
C TYR A 41 -10.81 -1.96 -13.45
N ALA A 42 -11.64 -2.85 -12.91
CA ALA A 42 -11.65 -3.17 -11.48
C ALA A 42 -10.25 -3.54 -10.92
N PRO A 43 -9.38 -4.29 -11.64
CA PRO A 43 -8.03 -4.58 -11.18
C PRO A 43 -7.17 -3.33 -10.97
N GLU A 44 -7.19 -2.41 -11.93
CA GLU A 44 -6.44 -1.16 -11.88
C GLU A 44 -6.98 -0.23 -10.80
N VAL A 45 -8.30 -0.16 -10.64
CA VAL A 45 -8.95 0.62 -9.58
C VAL A 45 -8.59 0.07 -8.20
N ALA A 46 -8.61 -1.25 -8.01
CA ALA A 46 -8.22 -1.87 -6.75
C ALA A 46 -6.77 -1.54 -6.37
N LYS A 47 -5.84 -1.65 -7.34
CA LYS A 47 -4.44 -1.26 -7.14
C LYS A 47 -4.29 0.22 -6.78
N ALA A 48 -4.96 1.11 -7.52
CA ALA A 48 -4.91 2.55 -7.28
C ALA A 48 -5.48 2.92 -5.90
N TYR A 49 -6.55 2.25 -5.49
CA TYR A 49 -7.15 2.42 -4.18
C TYR A 49 -6.18 2.05 -3.05
N VAL A 50 -5.55 0.87 -3.13
CA VAL A 50 -4.58 0.44 -2.12
C VAL A 50 -3.34 1.34 -2.12
N ALA A 51 -2.91 1.82 -3.28
CA ALA A 51 -1.81 2.78 -3.39
C ALA A 51 -2.14 4.10 -2.68
N GLU A 52 -3.33 4.66 -2.89
CA GLU A 52 -3.75 5.89 -2.21
C GLU A 52 -3.88 5.71 -0.69
N LEU A 53 -4.43 4.58 -0.22
CA LEU A 53 -4.44 4.25 1.21
C LEU A 53 -3.03 4.17 1.79
N ARG A 54 -2.12 3.51 1.09
CA ARG A 54 -0.71 3.42 1.49
C ARG A 54 -0.09 4.80 1.66
N ASP A 55 -0.31 5.68 0.70
CA ASP A 55 0.24 7.03 0.71
C ASP A 55 -0.37 7.87 1.85
N ILE A 56 -1.68 7.73 2.11
CA ILE A 56 -2.36 8.40 3.23
C ILE A 56 -1.79 7.94 4.58
N LEU A 57 -1.68 6.63 4.79
CA LEU A 57 -1.18 6.07 6.05
C LEU A 57 0.29 6.44 6.31
N ARG A 58 1.09 6.50 5.24
CA ARG A 58 2.48 6.99 5.30
C ARG A 58 2.53 8.48 5.65
N ALA A 59 1.72 9.32 4.99
CA ALA A 59 1.67 10.75 5.25
C ALA A 59 1.22 11.08 6.68
N LEU A 60 0.36 10.24 7.26
CA LEU A 60 -0.06 10.35 8.66
C LEU A 60 1.01 9.84 9.65
N GLY A 61 2.05 9.16 9.20
CA GLY A 61 3.09 8.59 10.05
C GLY A 61 2.61 7.45 10.96
N VAL A 62 1.47 6.82 10.64
CA VAL A 62 0.86 5.76 11.48
C VAL A 62 1.30 4.36 11.09
N SER A 63 1.93 4.18 9.93
CA SER A 63 2.44 2.91 9.44
C SER A 63 3.59 3.12 8.46
N ASP A 64 4.54 2.19 8.40
CA ASP A 64 5.57 2.12 7.36
C ASP A 64 5.04 1.55 6.04
N VAL A 65 3.81 1.04 6.05
CA VAL A 65 3.02 0.53 4.91
C VAL A 65 3.72 -0.49 4.02
N LYS A 66 4.63 -1.26 4.59
CA LYS A 66 5.38 -2.32 3.89
C LYS A 66 4.53 -3.57 3.76
N MET A 67 4.00 -3.82 2.57
CA MET A 67 3.14 -4.97 2.29
C MET A 67 3.92 -6.28 2.42
N GLU A 68 5.16 -6.32 1.97
CA GLU A 68 6.05 -7.49 2.05
C GLU A 68 6.42 -7.88 3.48
N GLN A 69 6.37 -6.93 4.41
CA GLN A 69 6.58 -7.16 5.84
C GLN A 69 5.28 -7.33 6.64
N GLY A 70 4.13 -7.23 5.96
CA GLY A 70 2.81 -7.39 6.55
C GLY A 70 2.32 -6.21 7.40
N SER A 71 2.96 -5.02 7.29
CA SER A 71 2.50 -3.80 7.95
C SER A 71 1.24 -3.21 7.29
N LEU A 72 1.05 -3.49 6.02
CA LEU A 72 -0.20 -3.26 5.29
C LEU A 72 -0.60 -4.58 4.62
N ARG A 73 -1.84 -5.01 4.85
CA ARG A 73 -2.40 -6.22 4.23
C ARG A 73 -3.61 -5.84 3.42
N CYS A 74 -3.85 -6.56 2.35
CA CYS A 74 -5.01 -6.38 1.50
C CYS A 74 -5.63 -7.73 1.19
N ASP A 75 -6.92 -7.87 1.51
CA ASP A 75 -7.76 -8.98 1.09
C ASP A 75 -8.71 -8.47 0.00
N ALA A 76 -8.72 -9.12 -1.16
CA ALA A 76 -9.56 -8.71 -2.28
C ALA A 76 -10.83 -9.56 -2.36
N ASN A 77 -11.99 -8.90 -2.27
CA ASN A 77 -13.29 -9.54 -2.47
C ASN A 77 -13.78 -9.26 -3.89
N VAL A 78 -13.97 -10.30 -4.69
CA VAL A 78 -14.38 -10.19 -6.10
C VAL A 78 -15.68 -10.90 -6.32
N SER A 79 -16.63 -10.25 -7.01
CA SER A 79 -17.85 -10.85 -7.57
C SER A 79 -18.16 -10.26 -8.93
N LEU A 80 -18.82 -11.02 -9.78
CA LEU A 80 -19.31 -10.55 -11.07
C LEU A 80 -20.82 -10.50 -11.09
N ARG A 81 -21.37 -9.53 -11.82
CA ARG A 81 -22.81 -9.45 -12.11
C ARG A 81 -23.04 -9.22 -13.60
N LEU A 82 -24.20 -9.54 -14.08
CA LEU A 82 -24.60 -9.22 -15.45
C LEU A 82 -24.67 -7.68 -15.63
N ILE A 83 -24.32 -7.23 -16.82
CA ILE A 83 -24.43 -5.82 -17.17
C ILE A 83 -25.91 -5.44 -17.12
N GLY A 84 -26.20 -4.32 -16.45
CA GLY A 84 -27.58 -3.86 -16.26
C GLY A 84 -28.36 -4.51 -15.12
N SER A 85 -27.78 -5.50 -14.42
CA SER A 85 -28.39 -6.11 -13.23
C SER A 85 -27.90 -5.45 -11.95
N ASP A 86 -28.80 -5.25 -10.98
CA ASP A 86 -28.45 -4.81 -9.62
C ASP A 86 -28.19 -6.00 -8.68
N VAL A 87 -28.42 -7.22 -9.15
CA VAL A 87 -28.17 -8.44 -8.37
C VAL A 87 -26.69 -8.74 -8.35
N LEU A 88 -26.09 -8.71 -7.16
CA LEU A 88 -24.67 -9.04 -6.95
C LEU A 88 -24.45 -10.54 -7.10
N GLY A 89 -23.35 -10.91 -7.77
CA GLY A 89 -22.92 -12.30 -7.83
C GLY A 89 -22.28 -12.76 -6.52
N THR A 90 -22.07 -14.07 -6.41
CA THR A 90 -21.35 -14.67 -5.29
C THR A 90 -19.89 -14.19 -5.29
N ARG A 91 -19.40 -13.77 -4.13
CA ARG A 91 -18.03 -13.29 -3.96
C ARG A 91 -17.06 -14.42 -3.60
N SER A 92 -15.80 -14.27 -4.03
CA SER A 92 -14.66 -14.96 -3.44
C SER A 92 -13.74 -13.95 -2.76
N GLU A 93 -13.10 -14.35 -1.67
CA GLU A 93 -12.11 -13.57 -0.94
C GLU A 93 -10.72 -14.07 -1.33
N THR A 94 -9.83 -13.19 -1.78
CA THR A 94 -8.45 -13.55 -2.10
C THR A 94 -7.51 -12.98 -1.06
N LYS A 95 -6.75 -13.85 -0.43
CA LYS A 95 -5.73 -13.55 0.59
C LYS A 95 -4.32 -13.73 0.05
N ASN A 96 -3.32 -13.38 0.86
CA ASN A 96 -1.91 -13.48 0.53
C ASN A 96 -1.48 -12.57 -0.63
N VAL A 97 -1.97 -11.33 -0.59
CA VAL A 97 -1.69 -10.30 -1.60
C VAL A 97 -0.68 -9.33 -1.01
N ASN A 98 0.59 -9.48 -1.37
CA ASN A 98 1.72 -8.86 -0.67
C ASN A 98 2.34 -7.67 -1.44
N SER A 99 1.74 -7.24 -2.54
CA SER A 99 2.19 -6.07 -3.30
C SER A 99 1.05 -5.42 -4.07
N LEU A 100 1.22 -4.16 -4.48
CA LEU A 100 0.25 -3.47 -5.35
C LEU A 100 0.05 -4.20 -6.69
N ARG A 101 1.12 -4.78 -7.23
CA ARG A 101 1.04 -5.59 -8.47
C ARG A 101 0.23 -6.85 -8.24
N SER A 102 0.39 -7.49 -7.09
CA SER A 102 -0.35 -8.69 -6.73
C SER A 102 -1.83 -8.39 -6.52
N VAL A 103 -2.21 -7.21 -5.98
CA VAL A 103 -3.62 -6.77 -5.90
C VAL A 103 -4.26 -6.75 -7.28
N GLU A 104 -3.63 -6.08 -8.25
CA GLU A 104 -4.13 -6.01 -9.63
C GLU A 104 -4.26 -7.41 -10.25
N ARG A 105 -3.22 -8.25 -10.13
CA ARG A 105 -3.19 -9.60 -10.70
C ARG A 105 -4.24 -10.52 -10.05
N ALA A 106 -4.38 -10.46 -8.73
CA ALA A 106 -5.34 -11.26 -7.99
C ALA A 106 -6.79 -10.93 -8.39
N VAL A 107 -7.14 -9.65 -8.45
CA VAL A 107 -8.47 -9.21 -8.89
C VAL A 107 -8.73 -9.62 -10.33
N ARG A 108 -7.77 -9.42 -11.24
CA ARG A 108 -7.87 -9.82 -12.65
C ARG A 108 -8.06 -11.33 -12.80
N GLY A 109 -7.25 -12.13 -12.09
CA GLY A 109 -7.34 -13.59 -12.10
C GLY A 109 -8.70 -14.09 -11.60
N GLU A 110 -9.22 -13.55 -10.52
CA GLU A 110 -10.53 -13.92 -10.00
C GLU A 110 -11.67 -13.49 -10.91
N MET A 111 -11.59 -12.34 -11.55
CA MET A 111 -12.59 -11.93 -12.56
C MET A 111 -12.64 -12.92 -13.73
N ILE A 112 -11.49 -13.33 -14.25
CA ILE A 112 -11.40 -14.32 -15.33
C ILE A 112 -11.98 -15.65 -14.87
N ARG A 113 -11.56 -16.16 -13.72
CA ARG A 113 -12.06 -17.43 -13.15
C ARG A 113 -13.56 -17.43 -12.95
N HIS A 114 -14.13 -16.34 -12.40
CA HIS A 114 -15.57 -16.21 -12.22
C HIS A 114 -16.30 -16.20 -13.57
N ALA A 115 -15.80 -15.44 -14.55
CA ALA A 115 -16.39 -15.39 -15.88
C ALA A 115 -16.37 -16.75 -16.57
N GLU A 116 -15.27 -17.50 -16.51
CA GLU A 116 -15.17 -18.85 -17.08
C GLU A 116 -16.17 -19.82 -16.47
N ARG A 117 -16.34 -19.82 -15.15
CA ARG A 117 -17.31 -20.66 -14.45
C ARG A 117 -18.74 -20.31 -14.86
N LEU A 118 -19.09 -19.03 -14.80
CA LEU A 118 -20.43 -18.54 -15.14
C LEU A 118 -20.78 -18.84 -16.61
N ASN A 119 -19.83 -18.69 -17.54
CA ASN A 119 -20.03 -19.02 -18.96
C ASN A 119 -20.24 -20.52 -19.20
N LYS A 120 -19.71 -21.39 -18.32
CA LYS A 120 -19.99 -22.83 -18.34
C LYS A 120 -21.29 -23.22 -17.65
N GLY A 121 -22.05 -22.25 -17.15
CA GLY A 121 -23.28 -22.51 -16.36
C GLY A 121 -23.00 -22.99 -14.92
N GLU A 122 -21.75 -22.92 -14.46
CA GLU A 122 -21.37 -23.29 -13.11
C GLU A 122 -21.62 -22.13 -12.13
N LYS A 123 -21.87 -22.47 -10.87
CA LYS A 123 -21.97 -21.46 -9.81
C LYS A 123 -20.59 -21.12 -9.24
N VAL A 124 -20.40 -19.84 -8.93
CA VAL A 124 -19.28 -19.41 -8.09
C VAL A 124 -19.59 -19.77 -6.64
N VAL A 125 -18.65 -20.37 -5.94
CA VAL A 125 -18.77 -20.72 -4.52
C VAL A 125 -18.14 -19.62 -3.68
N GLN A 126 -18.79 -19.27 -2.57
CA GLN A 126 -18.23 -18.35 -1.59
C GLN A 126 -17.11 -19.06 -0.81
N GLU A 127 -15.90 -18.68 -1.10
CA GLU A 127 -14.70 -19.31 -0.52
C GLU A 127 -13.59 -18.30 -0.28
N THR A 128 -12.66 -18.62 0.62
CA THR A 128 -11.39 -17.95 0.74
C THR A 128 -10.38 -18.65 -0.16
N ARG A 129 -9.65 -17.86 -0.94
CA ARG A 129 -8.61 -18.30 -1.87
C ARG A 129 -7.28 -17.66 -1.53
N HIS A 130 -6.18 -18.31 -1.87
CA HIS A 130 -4.83 -17.80 -1.64
C HIS A 130 -4.18 -17.48 -2.98
N PHE A 131 -3.73 -16.24 -3.13
CA PHE A 131 -2.99 -15.82 -4.33
C PHE A 131 -1.60 -16.42 -4.35
N GLN A 132 -1.17 -16.85 -5.54
CA GLN A 132 0.15 -17.38 -5.81
C GLN A 132 0.89 -16.42 -6.72
N GLU A 133 1.95 -15.82 -6.20
CA GLU A 133 2.69 -14.75 -6.88
C GLU A 133 3.37 -15.22 -8.15
N ASP A 134 3.92 -16.44 -8.14
CA ASP A 134 4.64 -17.08 -9.24
C ASP A 134 3.74 -17.34 -10.45
N THR A 135 2.56 -17.91 -10.22
CA THR A 135 1.63 -18.28 -11.29
C THR A 135 0.62 -17.18 -11.63
N GLY A 136 0.35 -16.25 -10.70
CA GLY A 136 -0.73 -15.27 -10.81
C GLY A 136 -2.14 -15.86 -10.66
N LEU A 137 -2.23 -17.10 -10.20
CA LEU A 137 -3.48 -17.80 -9.97
C LEU A 137 -3.84 -17.82 -8.49
N THR A 138 -5.06 -18.24 -8.20
CA THR A 138 -5.53 -18.45 -6.84
C THR A 138 -5.79 -19.93 -6.60
N ARG A 139 -5.49 -20.41 -5.39
CA ARG A 139 -5.88 -21.74 -4.94
C ARG A 139 -6.98 -21.63 -3.90
N SER A 140 -7.97 -22.55 -3.95
CA SER A 140 -8.99 -22.65 -2.92
C SER A 140 -8.34 -22.91 -1.56
N GLY A 141 -8.74 -22.13 -0.57
CA GLY A 141 -8.44 -22.37 0.83
C GLY A 141 -9.51 -23.30 1.44
N ARG A 142 -9.61 -23.31 2.76
CA ARG A 142 -10.71 -24.02 3.44
C ARG A 142 -12.03 -23.33 3.11
N SER A 143 -13.06 -24.10 2.73
CA SER A 143 -14.41 -23.58 2.63
C SER A 143 -14.87 -23.15 4.03
N LYS A 144 -15.32 -21.91 4.18
CA LYS A 144 -15.99 -21.45 5.40
C LYS A 144 -17.42 -21.98 5.36
N GLU A 145 -17.64 -23.21 5.82
CA GLU A 145 -18.98 -23.75 5.98
C GLU A 145 -19.73 -23.16 7.19
N GLN A 146 -19.02 -22.45 8.07
CA GLN A 146 -19.61 -21.78 9.22
C GLN A 146 -19.05 -20.38 9.35
N ALA A 147 -19.94 -19.41 9.51
CA ALA A 147 -19.54 -18.08 9.97
C ALA A 147 -18.87 -18.26 11.34
N GLU A 148 -17.56 -18.12 11.39
CA GLU A 148 -16.86 -18.11 12.66
C GLU A 148 -17.43 -16.96 13.48
N ASP A 149 -17.83 -17.26 14.69
CA ASP A 149 -18.17 -16.28 15.69
C ASP A 149 -16.91 -15.45 15.96
N TYR A 150 -16.86 -14.26 15.41
CA TYR A 150 -15.75 -13.31 15.58
C TYR A 150 -15.67 -12.74 17.00
N ARG A 151 -16.25 -13.39 17.98
CA ARG A 151 -16.12 -13.05 19.41
C ARG A 151 -15.87 -11.55 19.68
N TYR A 152 -16.73 -10.69 19.14
CA TYR A 152 -16.72 -9.25 19.40
C TYR A 152 -17.17 -8.98 20.85
N PHE A 153 -16.28 -9.16 21.78
CA PHE A 153 -16.48 -8.78 23.15
C PHE A 153 -15.42 -7.75 23.56
N PRO A 154 -15.74 -6.84 24.48
CA PRO A 154 -14.75 -5.92 25.02
C PRO A 154 -13.59 -6.69 25.67
N GLU A 155 -12.37 -6.35 25.30
CA GLU A 155 -11.19 -6.91 25.95
C GLU A 155 -11.12 -6.37 27.38
N PRO A 156 -11.09 -7.22 28.43
CA PRO A 156 -11.17 -6.76 29.83
C PRO A 156 -9.96 -5.91 30.24
N ASP A 157 -8.82 -6.10 29.59
CA ASP A 157 -7.59 -5.37 29.87
C ASP A 157 -7.47 -4.03 29.11
N LEU A 158 -8.43 -3.71 28.23
CA LEU A 158 -8.43 -2.48 27.47
C LEU A 158 -9.52 -1.52 27.92
N VAL A 159 -9.11 -0.31 28.27
CA VAL A 159 -10.05 0.77 28.58
C VAL A 159 -10.72 1.26 27.29
N PRO A 160 -12.04 1.52 27.29
CA PRO A 160 -12.70 2.11 26.14
C PRO A 160 -12.05 3.41 25.69
N VAL A 161 -11.76 3.52 24.39
CA VAL A 161 -11.24 4.76 23.79
C VAL A 161 -12.42 5.61 23.35
N ALA A 162 -12.63 6.73 24.04
CA ALA A 162 -13.75 7.67 23.78
C ALA A 162 -13.19 9.10 23.61
N PRO A 163 -12.62 9.42 22.43
CA PRO A 163 -12.09 10.77 22.18
C PRO A 163 -13.22 11.80 22.19
N ASP A 164 -13.00 12.91 22.87
CA ASP A 164 -13.93 14.03 22.84
C ASP A 164 -13.83 14.82 21.52
N ALA A 165 -14.85 15.65 21.26
CA ALA A 165 -14.89 16.43 20.03
C ALA A 165 -13.74 17.45 19.95
N GLN A 166 -13.27 17.98 21.07
CA GLN A 166 -12.19 18.95 21.10
C GLN A 166 -10.84 18.30 20.72
N TRP A 167 -10.60 17.08 21.18
CA TRP A 167 -9.42 16.32 20.80
C TRP A 167 -9.44 15.97 19.31
N ILE A 168 -10.61 15.55 18.80
CA ILE A 168 -10.78 15.25 17.37
C ILE A 168 -10.48 16.49 16.51
N GLU A 169 -10.97 17.68 16.90
CA GLU A 169 -10.71 18.92 16.16
C GLU A 169 -9.23 19.33 16.21
N LYS A 170 -8.57 19.14 17.35
CA LYS A 170 -7.11 19.34 17.43
C LYS A 170 -6.35 18.44 16.46
N LEU A 171 -6.70 17.16 16.41
CA LEU A 171 -6.09 16.23 15.45
C LEU A 171 -6.40 16.65 14.01
N ARG A 172 -7.64 17.05 13.71
CA ARG A 172 -8.04 17.51 12.38
C ARG A 172 -7.19 18.68 11.90
N ALA A 173 -6.88 19.61 12.80
CA ALA A 173 -6.04 20.78 12.49
C ALA A 173 -4.58 20.42 12.20
N THR A 174 -4.11 19.23 12.62
CA THR A 174 -2.73 18.76 12.39
C THR A 174 -2.62 17.81 11.21
N LEU A 175 -3.73 17.47 10.53
CA LEU A 175 -3.68 16.56 9.38
C LEU A 175 -2.83 17.16 8.25
N PRO A 176 -1.92 16.38 7.67
CA PRO A 176 -1.17 16.83 6.49
C PRO A 176 -2.09 16.98 5.29
N GLU A 177 -1.63 17.72 4.29
CA GLU A 177 -2.29 17.78 2.99
C GLU A 177 -2.46 16.36 2.42
N ARG A 178 -3.64 16.07 1.86
CA ARG A 178 -3.90 14.76 1.25
C ARG A 178 -2.89 14.46 0.14
N PRO A 179 -2.29 13.27 0.06
CA PRO A 179 -1.28 12.94 -0.94
C PRO A 179 -1.72 13.22 -2.38
N SER A 180 -2.96 12.89 -2.74
CA SER A 180 -3.49 13.16 -4.06
C SER A 180 -3.59 14.65 -4.39
N LEU A 181 -4.00 15.49 -3.44
CA LEU A 181 -4.07 16.95 -3.61
C LEU A 181 -2.66 17.54 -3.68
N ARG A 182 -1.75 17.08 -2.82
CA ARG A 182 -0.35 17.48 -2.82
C ARG A 182 0.31 17.17 -4.17
N ARG A 183 0.13 15.95 -4.68
CA ARG A 183 0.65 15.57 -6.00
C ARG A 183 0.15 16.52 -7.08
N LYS A 184 -1.16 16.76 -7.12
CA LYS A 184 -1.76 17.66 -8.11
C LYS A 184 -1.19 19.08 -8.00
N ARG A 185 -1.11 19.64 -6.79
CA ARG A 185 -0.55 20.97 -6.55
C ARG A 185 0.91 21.05 -7.02
N LEU A 186 1.74 20.08 -6.66
CA LEU A 186 3.16 20.08 -7.04
C LEU A 186 3.35 19.87 -8.56
N GLN A 187 2.53 19.04 -9.19
CA GLN A 187 2.55 18.87 -10.65
C GLN A 187 2.23 20.18 -11.37
N GLU A 188 1.21 20.90 -10.92
CA GLU A 188 0.83 22.21 -11.48
C GLU A 188 1.91 23.25 -11.21
N GLN A 189 2.43 23.36 -10.00
CA GLN A 189 3.45 24.34 -9.61
C GLN A 189 4.80 24.12 -10.33
N TRP A 190 5.20 22.87 -10.50
CA TRP A 190 6.51 22.54 -11.08
C TRP A 190 6.44 22.13 -12.55
N SER A 191 5.23 22.10 -13.14
CA SER A 191 4.99 21.61 -14.51
C SER A 191 5.55 20.21 -14.75
N VAL A 192 5.38 19.31 -13.77
CA VAL A 192 5.94 17.96 -13.79
C VAL A 192 4.94 16.96 -14.38
N PRO A 193 5.34 16.16 -15.39
CA PRO A 193 4.51 15.10 -15.95
C PRO A 193 4.22 13.97 -14.93
N ASP A 194 3.11 13.25 -15.12
CA ASP A 194 2.68 12.13 -14.29
C ASP A 194 3.78 11.08 -14.06
N LYS A 195 4.53 10.77 -15.15
CA LYS A 195 5.62 9.78 -15.08
C LYS A 195 6.73 10.19 -14.11
N GLU A 196 7.08 11.45 -14.11
CA GLU A 196 8.14 11.98 -13.27
C GLU A 196 7.67 12.14 -11.82
N MET A 197 6.41 12.57 -11.61
CA MET A 197 5.79 12.55 -10.28
C MET A 197 5.76 11.14 -9.70
N ALA A 198 5.37 10.15 -10.49
CA ALA A 198 5.39 8.75 -10.07
C ALA A 198 6.80 8.26 -9.74
N ALA A 199 7.83 8.70 -10.46
CA ALA A 199 9.22 8.35 -10.16
C ALA A 199 9.66 8.87 -8.79
N MET A 200 9.34 10.14 -8.46
CA MET A 200 9.65 10.72 -7.15
C MET A 200 8.94 10.01 -6.00
N ILE A 201 7.69 9.61 -6.21
CA ILE A 201 6.90 8.86 -5.21
C ILE A 201 7.48 7.46 -5.00
N ASN A 202 7.79 6.75 -6.09
CA ASN A 202 8.32 5.39 -6.02
C ASN A 202 9.73 5.34 -5.39
N ALA A 203 10.54 6.36 -5.62
CA ALA A 203 11.85 6.50 -5.00
C ALA A 203 11.80 7.06 -3.57
N ASP A 204 10.61 7.40 -3.07
CA ASP A 204 10.38 8.01 -1.74
C ASP A 204 11.13 9.34 -1.52
N VAL A 205 11.33 10.11 -2.60
CA VAL A 205 12.07 11.38 -2.56
C VAL A 205 11.23 12.64 -2.69
N LEU A 206 9.91 12.51 -2.86
CA LEU A 206 9.03 13.67 -3.09
C LEU A 206 9.13 14.71 -1.97
N ASN A 207 9.23 14.27 -0.70
CA ASN A 207 9.41 15.15 0.44
C ASN A 207 10.72 15.93 0.34
N LEU A 208 11.80 15.25 -0.01
CA LEU A 208 13.15 15.84 -0.12
C LEU A 208 13.24 16.83 -1.28
N VAL A 209 12.59 16.51 -2.41
CA VAL A 209 12.50 17.43 -3.56
C VAL A 209 11.72 18.68 -3.17
N GLU A 210 10.54 18.55 -2.54
CA GLU A 210 9.72 19.69 -2.11
C GLU A 210 10.48 20.57 -1.11
N GLU A 211 11.14 19.98 -0.11
CA GLU A 211 11.96 20.70 0.85
C GLU A 211 13.10 21.46 0.16
N THR A 212 13.80 20.83 -0.79
CA THR A 212 14.88 21.46 -1.55
C THR A 212 14.37 22.64 -2.37
N VAL A 213 13.19 22.52 -2.97
CA VAL A 213 12.55 23.61 -3.72
C VAL A 213 12.09 24.75 -2.80
N LEU A 214 11.54 24.43 -1.63
CA LEU A 214 11.17 25.44 -0.61
C LEU A 214 12.39 26.25 -0.12
N LEU A 215 13.57 25.66 -0.16
CA LEU A 215 14.85 26.32 0.14
C LEU A 215 15.41 27.11 -1.04
N GLY A 216 14.64 27.25 -2.13
CA GLY A 216 14.96 28.13 -3.26
C GLY A 216 15.60 27.44 -4.47
N ALA A 217 15.69 26.10 -4.48
CA ALA A 217 16.19 25.40 -5.66
C ALA A 217 15.17 25.35 -6.80
N ASP A 218 15.66 25.33 -8.04
CA ASP A 218 14.83 25.05 -9.20
C ASP A 218 14.26 23.62 -9.11
N PRO A 219 12.93 23.42 -9.35
CA PRO A 219 12.29 22.10 -9.22
C PRO A 219 12.92 21.03 -10.13
N THR A 220 13.32 21.39 -11.35
CA THR A 220 13.92 20.46 -12.30
C THR A 220 15.31 20.01 -11.84
N LYS A 221 16.12 20.94 -11.34
CA LYS A 221 17.44 20.65 -10.79
C LYS A 221 17.34 19.80 -9.51
N ALA A 222 16.48 20.19 -8.56
CA ALA A 222 16.25 19.44 -7.32
C ALA A 222 15.86 17.98 -7.63
N ARG A 223 14.87 17.79 -8.51
CA ARG A 223 14.44 16.46 -8.94
C ARG A 223 15.57 15.65 -9.59
N SER A 224 16.31 16.25 -10.51
CA SER A 224 17.43 15.59 -11.21
C SER A 224 18.49 15.10 -10.23
N TRP A 225 18.82 15.89 -9.22
CA TRP A 225 19.76 15.49 -8.19
C TRP A 225 19.27 14.32 -7.34
N TRP A 226 18.05 14.42 -6.81
CA TRP A 226 17.49 13.38 -5.94
C TRP A 226 17.25 12.06 -6.68
N LEU A 227 16.72 12.08 -7.90
CA LEU A 227 16.47 10.87 -8.69
C LEU A 227 17.72 10.35 -9.42
N GLY A 228 18.70 11.19 -9.68
CA GLY A 228 19.95 10.84 -10.37
C GLY A 228 21.07 10.50 -9.39
N GLU A 229 21.91 11.46 -9.11
CA GLU A 229 23.17 11.26 -8.38
C GLU A 229 22.97 10.70 -6.96
N ILE A 230 21.99 11.23 -6.21
CA ILE A 230 21.76 10.76 -4.84
C ILE A 230 21.22 9.30 -4.85
N SER A 231 20.31 8.98 -5.76
CA SER A 231 19.83 7.61 -5.92
C SER A 231 20.94 6.65 -6.36
N ARG A 232 21.85 7.10 -7.23
CA ARG A 232 23.03 6.32 -7.64
C ARG A 232 23.94 6.02 -6.44
N LEU A 233 24.24 7.04 -5.62
CA LEU A 233 25.05 6.87 -4.41
C LEU A 233 24.41 5.93 -3.39
N ALA A 234 23.08 6.00 -3.21
CA ALA A 234 22.35 5.09 -2.34
C ALA A 234 22.47 3.64 -2.82
N ASN A 235 22.29 3.41 -4.11
CA ASN A 235 22.43 2.09 -4.72
C ASN A 235 23.86 1.54 -4.62
N GLU A 236 24.89 2.37 -4.85
CA GLU A 236 26.30 1.96 -4.75
C GLU A 236 26.69 1.56 -3.32
N LYS A 237 26.06 2.18 -2.32
CA LYS A 237 26.32 1.89 -0.91
C LYS A 237 25.36 0.84 -0.33
N ASP A 238 24.40 0.35 -1.12
CA ASP A 238 23.35 -0.58 -0.69
C ASP A 238 22.57 -0.06 0.53
N VAL A 239 22.20 1.22 0.50
CA VAL A 239 21.43 1.91 1.54
C VAL A 239 20.27 2.67 0.93
N THR A 240 19.31 3.07 1.76
CA THR A 240 18.22 3.98 1.34
C THR A 240 18.72 5.42 1.22
N ILE A 241 18.02 6.25 0.45
CA ILE A 241 18.38 7.68 0.31
C ILE A 241 18.36 8.40 1.66
N SER A 242 17.45 8.04 2.55
CA SER A 242 17.36 8.61 3.90
C SER A 242 18.58 8.26 4.76
N GLU A 243 19.18 7.10 4.59
CA GLU A 243 20.38 6.67 5.32
C GLU A 243 21.67 7.38 4.86
N LEU A 244 21.65 8.00 3.68
CA LEU A 244 22.78 8.85 3.23
C LEU A 244 22.92 10.13 4.05
N ALA A 245 21.91 10.51 4.83
CA ALA A 245 21.88 11.71 5.67
C ALA A 245 22.23 13.02 4.90
N ILE A 246 21.86 13.10 3.62
CA ILE A 246 22.08 14.31 2.80
C ILE A 246 20.95 15.29 3.10
N ALA A 247 21.30 16.47 3.61
CA ALA A 247 20.33 17.50 3.90
C ALA A 247 19.85 18.21 2.64
N ALA A 248 18.55 18.50 2.55
CA ALA A 248 17.94 19.29 1.47
C ALA A 248 18.57 20.69 1.34
N THR A 249 19.00 21.28 2.47
CA THR A 249 19.72 22.56 2.51
C THR A 249 21.03 22.52 1.73
N SER A 250 21.83 21.48 1.92
CA SER A 250 23.11 21.32 1.20
C SER A 250 22.87 21.15 -0.30
N LEU A 251 21.83 20.39 -0.67
CA LEU A 251 21.48 20.19 -2.07
C LEU A 251 20.91 21.46 -2.72
N ALA A 252 20.13 22.26 -2.00
CA ALA A 252 19.62 23.53 -2.49
C ALA A 252 20.77 24.51 -2.82
N LEU A 253 21.80 24.56 -1.99
CA LEU A 253 23.01 25.36 -2.26
C LEU A 253 23.74 24.89 -3.53
N ILE A 254 23.90 23.59 -3.71
CA ILE A 254 24.54 23.00 -4.90
C ILE A 254 23.70 23.26 -6.15
N ALA A 255 22.40 23.02 -6.10
CA ALA A 255 21.50 23.19 -7.24
C ALA A 255 21.40 24.63 -7.73
N ASN A 256 21.62 25.60 -6.86
CA ASN A 256 21.62 27.04 -7.18
C ASN A 256 23.01 27.57 -7.56
N SER A 257 24.10 26.81 -7.33
CA SER A 257 25.43 27.23 -7.72
C SER A 257 25.63 27.04 -9.24
N GLU A 258 26.25 28.02 -9.90
CA GLU A 258 26.64 27.90 -11.31
C GLU A 258 27.83 26.94 -11.53
N ILE A 259 28.37 26.35 -10.46
CA ILE A 259 29.62 25.56 -10.45
C ILE A 259 29.42 24.14 -10.99
N VAL A 260 28.21 23.67 -11.21
CA VAL A 260 27.95 22.26 -11.59
C VAL A 260 27.70 22.13 -13.08
N THR A 261 28.68 22.36 -13.92
CA THR A 261 28.55 22.09 -15.36
C THR A 261 29.61 21.20 -15.98
N SER A 262 30.34 20.42 -15.24
CA SER A 262 31.21 19.44 -15.90
C SER A 262 31.61 18.28 -15.01
N PHE A 263 30.79 17.25 -15.01
CA PHE A 263 31.28 15.88 -14.87
C PHE A 263 30.86 15.12 -16.11
N SER A 264 31.69 15.12 -17.09
CA SER A 264 31.71 14.21 -18.25
C SER A 264 32.33 12.88 -17.83
#